data_b28dd10462df4a7e0cdcf5924a25c3bd
#
_entry.id   b28dd10462df4a7e0cdcf5924a25c3bd
#
_cell.length_a   1.000
_cell.length_b   1.000
_cell.length_c   1.000
_cell.angle_alpha   90.00
_cell.angle_beta   90.00
_cell.angle_gamma   90.00
#
_symmetry.space_group_name_H-M   'P 1'
#
loop_
_entity.id
_entity.type
_entity.pdbx_description
1 polymer ?
#
loop_
_entity_poly.entity_id
_entity_poly.type
_entity_poly.pdbx_seq_one_letter_code
_entity_poly.pdbx_strand_id
1 'polypeptide(L)'
;MDRRLAFLIAVAAALLAPAAGSQPAAPQAPKVLRYAFEVAETSIDPARVSDLYSRTLTPHIFEAPYHFDHLARPIRIKPLTADGMPQVSADFRVWTVRIKPGIYFADDPAFKGRRHELVAQDYVYSFKRFADPANRSPVWTELEEQRIVGLAAMRQQALDTRKPFDYDREIPGVRALDRYTLQLTFEEARPRFLELMAGSDLYGAVAREVIEFYGDQADAHPVGTGPFRLAQWRRSSFIALERNPDFRERFYDAEPAPDDVEGQALAARFRGRRLPMIDRVEISIIEEEQPRWLAFVNGEADLAFYVGFQFVTLAMPNGKVAPNLAKL
;
A
#
# COMPACT_ATOMS: atom_id res chain seq x y z
N MET A 1 61.80 -9.46 51.43
CA MET A 1 61.13 -8.97 50.20
C MET A 1 59.63 -9.08 50.44
N ASP A 2 58.99 -7.93 50.66
CA ASP A 2 57.71 -7.83 51.33
C ASP A 2 56.49 -8.30 50.50
N ARG A 3 55.68 -9.15 51.12
CA ARG A 3 54.40 -9.63 50.60
C ARG A 3 53.40 -8.49 50.29
N ARG A 4 53.69 -7.28 50.76
CA ARG A 4 52.85 -6.08 50.53
C ARG A 4 53.06 -5.43 49.14
N LEU A 5 54.21 -5.63 48.50
CA LEU A 5 54.53 -5.08 47.19
C LEU A 5 53.89 -5.90 46.05
N ALA A 6 53.66 -7.17 46.28
CA ALA A 6 53.03 -8.06 45.29
C ALA A 6 51.49 -7.84 45.16
N PHE A 7 50.85 -7.30 46.22
CA PHE A 7 49.40 -7.02 46.24
C PHE A 7 49.03 -5.72 45.52
N LEU A 8 49.93 -4.74 45.50
CA LEU A 8 49.72 -3.46 44.82
C LEU A 8 49.90 -3.54 43.31
N ILE A 9 50.67 -4.47 42.80
CA ILE A 9 50.83 -4.71 41.33
C ILE A 9 49.65 -5.48 40.75
N ALA A 10 49.00 -6.36 41.53
CA ALA A 10 47.85 -7.12 41.09
C ALA A 10 46.56 -6.26 40.98
N VAL A 11 46.42 -5.17 41.74
CA VAL A 11 45.27 -4.29 41.71
C VAL A 11 45.38 -3.24 40.59
N ALA A 12 46.57 -2.86 40.15
CA ALA A 12 46.79 -1.94 39.04
C ALA A 12 46.56 -2.57 37.63
N ALA A 13 46.69 -3.90 37.52
CA ALA A 13 46.47 -4.62 36.25
C ALA A 13 44.96 -4.88 35.94
N ALA A 14 44.08 -4.79 36.95
CA ALA A 14 42.65 -5.03 36.79
C ALA A 14 41.86 -3.79 36.29
N LEU A 15 42.46 -2.61 36.21
CA LEU A 15 41.80 -1.35 35.79
C LEU A 15 42.06 -0.96 34.32
N LEU A 16 42.76 -1.81 33.55
CA LEU A 16 43.05 -1.58 32.12
C LEU A 16 42.35 -2.62 31.21
N ALA A 17 41.20 -3.16 31.60
CA ALA A 17 40.37 -3.88 30.67
C ALA A 17 39.80 -2.85 29.66
N PRO A 18 40.13 -2.95 28.34
CA PRO A 18 39.50 -2.08 27.37
C PRO A 18 38.01 -2.34 27.44
N ALA A 19 37.21 -1.29 27.68
CA ALA A 19 35.78 -1.32 27.50
C ALA A 19 35.55 -1.86 26.06
N ALA A 20 35.01 -3.04 25.97
CA ALA A 20 34.57 -3.59 24.69
C ALA A 20 33.48 -2.64 24.17
N GLY A 21 33.90 -1.62 23.42
CA GLY A 21 33.00 -0.76 22.69
C GLY A 21 32.16 -1.65 21.79
N SER A 22 30.86 -1.66 22.01
CA SER A 22 29.90 -2.26 21.08
C SER A 22 30.15 -1.64 19.70
N GLN A 23 30.82 -2.35 18.82
CA GLN A 23 30.91 -1.94 17.42
C GLN A 23 29.48 -1.75 16.92
N PRO A 24 29.14 -0.59 16.32
CA PRO A 24 27.84 -0.43 15.68
C PRO A 24 27.68 -1.58 14.69
N ALA A 25 26.57 -2.29 14.78
CA ALA A 25 26.26 -3.36 13.83
C ALA A 25 26.38 -2.80 12.41
N ALA A 26 27.16 -3.49 11.58
CA ALA A 26 27.29 -3.09 10.18
C ALA A 26 25.88 -2.94 9.57
N PRO A 27 25.61 -1.91 8.75
CA PRO A 27 24.31 -1.73 8.12
C PRO A 27 23.96 -3.03 7.39
N GLN A 28 22.83 -3.64 7.76
CA GLN A 28 22.32 -4.81 7.04
C GLN A 28 22.04 -4.40 5.59
N ALA A 29 22.45 -5.22 4.63
CA ALA A 29 22.09 -4.99 3.24
C ALA A 29 20.55 -4.89 3.10
N PRO A 30 20.03 -3.95 2.28
CA PRO A 30 18.61 -3.79 2.12
C PRO A 30 17.97 -5.07 1.59
N LYS A 31 16.79 -5.41 2.12
CA LYS A 31 15.99 -6.53 1.63
C LYS A 31 15.24 -6.08 0.38
N VAL A 32 15.64 -6.62 -0.75
CA VAL A 32 15.03 -6.31 -2.05
C VAL A 32 14.18 -7.50 -2.47
N LEU A 33 12.94 -7.24 -2.89
CA LEU A 33 12.09 -8.20 -3.59
C LEU A 33 12.10 -7.85 -5.08
N ARG A 34 12.46 -8.81 -5.91
CA ARG A 34 12.50 -8.66 -7.39
C ARG A 34 11.51 -9.60 -8.04
N TYR A 35 10.68 -9.08 -8.91
CA TYR A 35 9.77 -9.90 -9.71
C TYR A 35 9.42 -9.23 -11.04
N ALA A 36 8.70 -9.94 -11.89
CA ALA A 36 8.35 -9.46 -13.21
C ALA A 36 6.84 -9.35 -13.39
N PHE A 37 6.40 -8.26 -14.04
CA PHE A 37 5.07 -8.13 -14.63
C PHE A 37 5.08 -8.67 -16.06
N GLU A 38 3.96 -9.28 -16.46
CA GLU A 38 3.73 -9.80 -17.81
C GLU A 38 3.22 -8.75 -18.78
N VAL A 39 2.59 -7.70 -18.24
CA VAL A 39 2.04 -6.58 -19.01
C VAL A 39 2.45 -5.31 -18.31
N ALA A 40 2.70 -4.27 -19.08
CA ALA A 40 3.02 -2.95 -18.55
C ALA A 40 1.84 -2.36 -17.78
N GLU A 41 2.16 -1.61 -16.73
CA GLU A 41 1.24 -0.78 -15.99
C GLU A 41 0.66 0.33 -16.88
N THR A 42 -0.60 0.72 -16.64
CA THR A 42 -1.24 1.83 -17.37
C THR A 42 -1.11 3.15 -16.63
N SER A 43 -1.23 3.14 -15.30
CA SER A 43 -1.21 4.32 -14.44
C SER A 43 -0.82 3.94 -13.01
N ILE A 44 -0.31 4.91 -12.23
CA ILE A 44 -0.16 4.77 -10.78
C ILE A 44 -1.13 5.74 -10.04
N ASP A 45 -2.03 6.39 -10.76
CA ASP A 45 -3.08 7.24 -10.19
C ASP A 45 -4.35 6.43 -9.93
N PRO A 46 -4.81 6.25 -8.67
CA PRO A 46 -5.99 5.45 -8.33
C PRO A 46 -7.24 5.78 -9.14
N ALA A 47 -7.45 7.04 -9.53
CA ALA A 47 -8.60 7.43 -10.33
C ALA A 47 -8.52 7.00 -11.81
N ARG A 48 -7.36 6.57 -12.29
CA ARG A 48 -7.08 6.24 -13.71
C ARG A 48 -6.70 4.79 -13.95
N VAL A 49 -6.54 3.98 -12.90
CA VAL A 49 -6.17 2.56 -13.03
C VAL A 49 -7.38 1.66 -13.23
N SER A 50 -7.19 0.59 -14.03
CA SER A 50 -8.16 -0.49 -14.17
C SER A 50 -7.49 -1.86 -14.29
N ASP A 51 -6.24 -1.89 -14.74
CA ASP A 51 -5.51 -3.14 -15.00
C ASP A 51 -4.94 -3.73 -13.70
N LEU A 52 -4.73 -5.06 -13.72
CA LEU A 52 -4.25 -5.82 -12.58
C LEU A 52 -2.88 -5.34 -12.07
N TYR A 53 -1.97 -5.00 -12.98
CA TYR A 53 -0.58 -4.67 -12.63
C TYR A 53 -0.49 -3.30 -11.95
N SER A 54 -1.19 -2.29 -12.47
CA SER A 54 -1.34 -0.99 -11.80
C SER A 54 -2.00 -1.14 -10.44
N ARG A 55 -3.08 -1.94 -10.34
CA ARG A 55 -3.79 -2.22 -9.08
C ARG A 55 -2.96 -3.05 -8.08
N THR A 56 -1.89 -3.70 -8.53
CA THR A 56 -0.91 -4.34 -7.64
C THR A 56 0.05 -3.32 -7.02
N LEU A 57 0.33 -2.20 -7.70
CA LEU A 57 1.25 -1.17 -7.22
C LEU A 57 0.60 -0.19 -6.24
N THR A 58 -0.59 0.29 -6.60
CA THR A 58 -1.25 1.40 -5.88
C THR A 58 -1.48 1.14 -4.38
N PRO A 59 -1.86 -0.09 -3.90
CA PRO A 59 -2.09 -0.32 -2.48
C PRO A 59 -0.82 -0.32 -1.61
N HIS A 60 0.35 -0.29 -2.23
CA HIS A 60 1.61 -0.13 -1.50
C HIS A 60 1.96 1.35 -1.25
N ILE A 61 1.35 2.26 -2.01
CA ILE A 61 1.58 3.70 -1.94
C ILE A 61 0.40 4.40 -1.27
N PHE A 62 -0.82 4.04 -1.64
CA PHE A 62 -2.05 4.65 -1.13
C PHE A 62 -2.76 3.72 -0.15
N GLU A 63 -3.50 4.28 0.79
CA GLU A 63 -4.26 3.50 1.77
C GLU A 63 -5.72 3.93 1.81
N ALA A 64 -6.60 2.93 1.72
CA ALA A 64 -8.03 3.07 1.98
C ALA A 64 -8.31 3.09 3.50
N PRO A 65 -9.54 3.43 3.93
CA PRO A 65 -9.89 3.41 5.35
C PRO A 65 -9.75 2.04 6.01
N TYR A 66 -9.98 0.97 5.25
CA TYR A 66 -9.95 -0.42 5.71
C TYR A 66 -9.06 -1.28 4.82
N HIS A 67 -8.82 -2.53 5.25
CA HIS A 67 -8.14 -3.54 4.46
C HIS A 67 -8.66 -4.94 4.80
N PHE A 68 -8.46 -5.88 3.89
CA PHE A 68 -8.73 -7.29 4.13
C PHE A 68 -7.62 -7.92 4.96
N ASP A 69 -7.98 -8.70 5.98
CA ASP A 69 -7.03 -9.59 6.62
C ASP A 69 -6.77 -10.78 5.69
N HIS A 70 -5.56 -10.88 5.17
CA HIS A 70 -5.20 -11.83 4.12
C HIS A 70 -5.20 -13.30 4.58
N LEU A 71 -5.09 -13.57 5.90
CA LEU A 71 -5.16 -14.93 6.44
C LEU A 71 -6.55 -15.28 7.00
N ALA A 72 -7.42 -14.31 7.22
CA ALA A 72 -8.73 -14.61 7.82
C ALA A 72 -9.63 -15.43 6.88
N ARG A 73 -10.16 -16.51 7.40
CA ARG A 73 -11.19 -17.35 6.78
C ARG A 73 -12.28 -17.65 7.82
N PRO A 74 -13.53 -17.19 7.64
CA PRO A 74 -14.02 -16.37 6.52
C PRO A 74 -13.33 -15.00 6.43
N ILE A 75 -13.49 -14.33 5.29
CA ILE A 75 -12.92 -13.00 5.01
C ILE A 75 -13.28 -12.03 6.14
N ARG A 76 -12.28 -11.30 6.62
CA ARG A 76 -12.43 -10.25 7.64
C ARG A 76 -11.83 -8.94 7.14
N ILE A 77 -12.55 -7.85 7.39
CA ILE A 77 -12.09 -6.49 7.11
C ILE A 77 -11.69 -5.83 8.42
N LYS A 78 -10.54 -5.16 8.42
CA LYS A 78 -9.95 -4.47 9.56
C LYS A 78 -9.74 -2.98 9.26
N PRO A 79 -9.74 -2.11 10.28
CA PRO A 79 -9.32 -0.71 10.11
C PRO A 79 -7.87 -0.60 9.65
N LEU A 80 -7.61 0.27 8.67
CA LEU A 80 -6.28 0.60 8.17
C LEU A 80 -5.90 2.03 8.55
N THR A 81 -6.53 3.02 7.92
CA THR A 81 -6.42 4.42 8.30
C THR A 81 -7.62 4.88 9.15
N ALA A 82 -8.69 4.08 9.18
CA ALA A 82 -9.84 4.36 10.03
C ALA A 82 -9.55 4.07 11.51
N ASP A 83 -10.14 4.87 12.39
CA ASP A 83 -10.15 4.70 13.84
C ASP A 83 -11.38 3.86 14.26
N GLY A 84 -11.29 2.53 14.04
CA GLY A 84 -12.36 1.57 14.31
C GLY A 84 -13.27 1.30 13.10
N MET A 85 -14.30 0.47 13.32
CA MET A 85 -15.28 0.11 12.31
C MET A 85 -16.26 1.28 12.06
N PRO A 86 -16.84 1.39 10.86
CA PRO A 86 -17.73 2.50 10.53
C PRO A 86 -19.04 2.43 11.34
N GLN A 87 -19.62 3.59 11.58
CA GLN A 87 -20.99 3.70 12.02
C GLN A 87 -21.89 3.67 10.80
N VAL A 88 -22.88 2.77 10.79
CA VAL A 88 -23.76 2.54 9.65
C VAL A 88 -25.21 2.71 10.08
N SER A 89 -25.99 3.46 9.30
CA SER A 89 -27.44 3.58 9.55
C SER A 89 -28.17 2.24 9.37
N ALA A 90 -29.29 2.08 10.05
CA ALA A 90 -30.07 0.82 10.02
C ALA A 90 -30.54 0.44 8.60
N ASP A 91 -30.69 1.41 7.70
CA ASP A 91 -31.06 1.22 6.30
C ASP A 91 -29.85 1.09 5.36
N PHE A 92 -28.63 1.05 5.89
CA PHE A 92 -27.36 0.97 5.14
C PHE A 92 -27.13 2.11 4.11
N ARG A 93 -27.79 3.26 4.30
CA ARG A 93 -27.64 4.41 3.40
C ARG A 93 -26.60 5.43 3.87
N VAL A 94 -26.30 5.48 5.16
CA VAL A 94 -25.33 6.44 5.71
C VAL A 94 -24.20 5.68 6.40
N TRP A 95 -22.98 5.94 5.94
CA TRP A 95 -21.77 5.36 6.47
C TRP A 95 -20.86 6.47 7.01
N THR A 96 -20.52 6.40 8.27
CA THR A 96 -19.65 7.38 8.92
C THR A 96 -18.37 6.70 9.36
N VAL A 97 -17.25 7.18 8.85
CA VAL A 97 -15.90 6.65 9.05
C VAL A 97 -15.08 7.69 9.79
N ARG A 98 -14.48 7.31 10.90
CA ARG A 98 -13.52 8.16 11.60
C ARG A 98 -12.11 7.83 11.14
N ILE A 99 -11.36 8.81 10.70
CA ILE A 99 -9.96 8.68 10.28
C ILE A 99 -9.06 8.83 11.51
N LYS A 100 -8.06 7.99 11.63
CA LYS A 100 -7.08 8.02 12.71
C LYS A 100 -6.16 9.23 12.57
N PRO A 101 -6.06 10.10 13.59
CA PRO A 101 -5.11 11.21 13.58
C PRO A 101 -3.65 10.75 13.55
N GLY A 102 -2.75 11.60 13.06
CA GLY A 102 -1.31 11.34 13.06
C GLY A 102 -0.80 10.44 11.92
N ILE A 103 -1.62 10.19 10.90
CA ILE A 103 -1.19 9.56 9.65
C ILE A 103 -0.77 10.64 8.68
N TYR A 104 0.40 10.50 8.06
CA TYR A 104 0.94 11.51 7.15
C TYR A 104 1.22 10.92 5.77
N PHE A 105 1.03 11.73 4.75
CA PHE A 105 1.54 11.44 3.42
C PHE A 105 3.08 11.45 3.42
N ALA A 106 3.68 10.70 2.51
CA ALA A 106 5.11 10.80 2.23
C ALA A 106 5.47 12.25 1.87
N ASP A 107 6.66 12.69 2.27
CA ASP A 107 7.12 14.04 1.97
C ASP A 107 7.25 14.27 0.46
N ASP A 108 6.82 15.46 0.02
CA ASP A 108 6.82 15.84 -1.39
C ASP A 108 6.97 17.36 -1.54
N PRO A 109 7.62 17.87 -2.60
CA PRO A 109 7.74 19.30 -2.91
C PRO A 109 6.40 20.04 -2.97
N ALA A 110 5.31 19.37 -3.37
CA ALA A 110 3.96 19.94 -3.40
C ALA A 110 3.52 20.48 -2.02
N PHE A 111 4.01 19.90 -0.95
CA PHE A 111 3.69 20.34 0.42
C PHE A 111 4.55 21.50 0.92
N LYS A 112 5.52 21.98 0.13
CA LYS A 112 6.36 23.17 0.45
C LYS A 112 7.04 23.06 1.82
N GLY A 113 7.57 21.86 2.14
CA GLY A 113 8.26 21.58 3.40
C GLY A 113 7.36 21.44 4.62
N ARG A 114 6.05 21.31 4.47
CA ARG A 114 5.10 21.03 5.55
C ARG A 114 4.60 19.60 5.44
N ARG A 115 4.56 18.88 6.55
CA ARG A 115 3.97 17.54 6.59
C ARG A 115 2.46 17.65 6.34
N HIS A 116 1.96 16.89 5.38
CA HIS A 116 0.52 16.81 5.10
C HIS A 116 -0.09 15.62 5.86
N GLU A 117 -0.95 15.91 6.82
CA GLU A 117 -1.67 14.91 7.60
C GLU A 117 -2.91 14.44 6.84
N LEU A 118 -3.13 13.13 6.79
CA LEU A 118 -4.32 12.52 6.22
C LEU A 118 -5.57 12.96 7.00
N VAL A 119 -6.52 13.54 6.30
CA VAL A 119 -7.79 13.99 6.86
C VAL A 119 -8.98 13.49 6.03
N ALA A 120 -10.20 13.64 6.55
CA ALA A 120 -11.41 13.20 5.86
C ALA A 120 -11.58 13.87 4.48
N GLN A 121 -11.12 15.11 4.33
CA GLN A 121 -11.20 15.86 3.08
C GLN A 121 -10.38 15.22 1.95
N ASP A 122 -9.27 14.53 2.25
CA ASP A 122 -8.48 13.83 1.24
C ASP A 122 -9.27 12.68 0.61
N TYR A 123 -10.05 11.95 1.41
CA TYR A 123 -10.97 10.95 0.89
C TYR A 123 -12.13 11.56 0.10
N VAL A 124 -12.69 12.68 0.56
CA VAL A 124 -13.72 13.41 -0.20
C VAL A 124 -13.19 13.81 -1.58
N TYR A 125 -11.98 14.33 -1.63
CA TYR A 125 -11.31 14.68 -2.88
C TYR A 125 -11.08 13.44 -3.76
N SER A 126 -10.57 12.36 -3.19
CA SER A 126 -10.31 11.10 -3.91
C SER A 126 -11.57 10.53 -4.55
N PHE A 127 -12.69 10.46 -3.81
CA PHE A 127 -13.96 10.01 -4.38
C PHE A 127 -14.47 10.92 -5.52
N LYS A 128 -14.34 12.23 -5.38
CA LYS A 128 -14.73 13.17 -6.42
C LYS A 128 -13.91 13.03 -7.70
N ARG A 129 -12.63 12.62 -7.60
CA ARG A 129 -11.76 12.42 -8.76
C ARG A 129 -12.28 11.38 -9.75
N PHE A 130 -12.96 10.34 -9.28
CA PHE A 130 -13.59 9.35 -10.17
C PHE A 130 -14.72 9.96 -11.00
N ALA A 131 -15.42 10.93 -10.45
CA ALA A 131 -16.53 11.60 -11.13
C ALA A 131 -16.06 12.70 -12.11
N ASP A 132 -14.82 13.18 -11.99
CA ASP A 132 -14.27 14.18 -12.92
C ASP A 132 -14.10 13.59 -14.32
N PRO A 133 -14.83 14.12 -15.35
CA PRO A 133 -14.69 13.65 -16.73
C PRO A 133 -13.26 13.75 -17.29
N ALA A 134 -12.47 14.72 -16.82
CA ALA A 134 -11.09 14.92 -17.26
C ALA A 134 -10.18 13.74 -16.89
N ASN A 135 -10.44 13.05 -15.78
CA ASN A 135 -9.70 11.87 -15.35
C ASN A 135 -10.00 10.65 -16.21
N ARG A 136 -11.14 10.63 -16.94
CA ARG A 136 -11.56 9.48 -17.76
C ARG A 136 -11.51 8.17 -16.99
N SER A 137 -11.92 8.20 -15.71
CA SER A 137 -11.82 7.05 -14.84
C SER A 137 -12.46 5.80 -15.44
N PRO A 138 -11.70 4.72 -15.62
CA PRO A 138 -12.23 3.48 -16.18
C PRO A 138 -13.18 2.75 -15.23
N VAL A 139 -13.11 3.07 -13.93
CA VAL A 139 -13.96 2.48 -12.88
C VAL A 139 -15.14 3.37 -12.49
N TRP A 140 -15.38 4.45 -13.23
CA TRP A 140 -16.50 5.36 -12.95
C TRP A 140 -17.86 4.64 -12.89
N THR A 141 -18.14 3.76 -13.84
CA THR A 141 -19.42 3.04 -13.89
C THR A 141 -19.66 2.21 -12.63
N GLU A 142 -18.62 1.54 -12.11
CA GLU A 142 -18.71 0.79 -10.85
C GLU A 142 -19.03 1.72 -9.66
N LEU A 143 -18.41 2.89 -9.61
CA LEU A 143 -18.69 3.86 -8.55
C LEU A 143 -20.06 4.55 -8.72
N GLU A 144 -20.50 4.81 -9.94
CA GLU A 144 -21.83 5.36 -10.25
C GLU A 144 -22.94 4.42 -9.79
N GLU A 145 -22.75 3.09 -9.94
CA GLU A 145 -23.67 2.06 -9.45
C GLU A 145 -23.83 2.09 -7.93
N GLN A 146 -22.87 2.65 -7.20
CA GLN A 146 -23.01 2.83 -5.75
C GLN A 146 -24.09 3.87 -5.39
N ARG A 147 -24.53 4.73 -6.32
CA ARG A 147 -25.56 5.74 -6.10
C ARG A 147 -25.23 6.70 -4.96
N ILE A 148 -23.99 7.19 -4.95
CA ILE A 148 -23.56 8.23 -4.00
C ILE A 148 -24.32 9.51 -4.31
N VAL A 149 -25.06 10.05 -3.34
CA VAL A 149 -25.97 11.19 -3.51
C VAL A 149 -25.25 12.41 -4.10
N GLY A 150 -25.68 12.84 -5.27
CA GLY A 150 -25.20 14.05 -5.94
C GLY A 150 -23.89 13.87 -6.73
N LEU A 151 -23.19 12.73 -6.62
CA LEU A 151 -21.90 12.55 -7.31
C LEU A 151 -22.08 12.44 -8.84
N ALA A 152 -23.04 11.65 -9.31
CA ALA A 152 -23.36 11.53 -10.73
C ALA A 152 -23.87 12.87 -11.32
N ALA A 153 -24.64 13.61 -10.56
CA ALA A 153 -25.11 14.94 -10.98
C ALA A 153 -23.97 15.96 -11.15
N MET A 154 -22.93 15.88 -10.29
CA MET A 154 -21.73 16.72 -10.47
C MET A 154 -21.01 16.39 -11.78
N ARG A 155 -20.83 15.11 -12.08
CA ARG A 155 -20.21 14.67 -13.34
C ARG A 155 -21.04 15.14 -14.53
N GLN A 156 -22.35 14.91 -14.52
CA GLN A 156 -23.24 15.32 -15.61
C GLN A 156 -23.17 16.83 -15.85
N GLN A 157 -23.18 17.63 -14.80
CA GLN A 157 -23.04 19.08 -14.92
C GLN A 157 -21.70 19.49 -15.57
N ALA A 158 -20.59 18.84 -15.21
CA ALA A 158 -19.29 19.13 -15.84
C ALA A 158 -19.30 18.78 -17.34
N LEU A 159 -19.92 17.66 -17.71
CA LEU A 159 -20.08 17.25 -19.11
C LEU A 159 -20.94 18.24 -19.91
N ASP A 160 -22.10 18.67 -19.37
CA ASP A 160 -23.05 19.56 -20.02
C ASP A 160 -22.47 20.96 -20.20
N THR A 161 -21.81 21.46 -19.17
CA THR A 161 -21.28 22.84 -19.19
C THR A 161 -19.90 22.93 -19.83
N ARG A 162 -19.17 21.80 -19.96
CA ARG A 162 -17.76 21.73 -20.39
C ARG A 162 -16.82 22.61 -19.55
N LYS A 163 -17.21 22.93 -18.33
CA LYS A 163 -16.38 23.64 -17.36
C LYS A 163 -15.52 22.68 -16.57
N PRO A 164 -14.40 23.14 -16.00
CA PRO A 164 -13.62 22.33 -15.06
C PRO A 164 -14.50 21.78 -13.94
N PHE A 165 -14.19 20.55 -13.52
CA PHE A 165 -14.92 19.91 -12.43
C PHE A 165 -14.70 20.68 -11.12
N ASP A 166 -15.79 21.00 -10.43
CA ASP A 166 -15.77 21.83 -9.22
C ASP A 166 -15.56 20.96 -7.97
N TYR A 167 -14.29 20.73 -7.62
CA TYR A 167 -13.92 19.95 -6.44
C TYR A 167 -14.35 20.60 -5.11
N ASP A 168 -14.59 21.91 -5.09
CA ASP A 168 -14.95 22.65 -3.88
C ASP A 168 -16.47 22.61 -3.61
N ARG A 169 -17.27 22.25 -4.61
CA ARG A 169 -18.71 22.10 -4.45
C ARG A 169 -19.04 20.97 -3.48
N GLU A 170 -19.72 21.28 -2.40
CA GLU A 170 -20.23 20.29 -1.46
C GLU A 170 -21.40 19.49 -2.05
N ILE A 171 -21.40 18.18 -1.76
CA ILE A 171 -22.50 17.26 -2.07
C ILE A 171 -22.86 16.44 -0.84
N PRO A 172 -24.14 16.08 -0.66
CA PRO A 172 -24.55 15.26 0.50
C PRO A 172 -23.92 13.86 0.52
N GLY A 173 -23.57 13.34 -0.67
CA GLY A 173 -23.13 11.95 -0.83
C GLY A 173 -21.74 11.65 -0.33
N VAL A 174 -20.82 12.61 -0.33
CA VAL A 174 -19.48 12.45 0.20
C VAL A 174 -18.97 13.75 0.78
N ARG A 175 -18.73 13.78 2.08
CA ARG A 175 -18.32 15.00 2.79
C ARG A 175 -17.51 14.70 4.05
N ALA A 176 -16.68 15.64 4.42
CA ALA A 176 -16.03 15.69 5.71
C ALA A 176 -16.94 16.44 6.69
N LEU A 177 -17.40 15.77 7.75
CA LEU A 177 -18.20 16.39 8.81
C LEU A 177 -17.33 17.23 9.73
N ASP A 178 -16.10 16.78 9.96
CA ASP A 178 -15.02 17.47 10.64
C ASP A 178 -13.68 16.99 10.04
N ARG A 179 -12.56 17.43 10.63
CA ARG A 179 -11.21 17.11 10.15
C ARG A 179 -10.98 15.61 9.92
N TYR A 180 -11.58 14.75 10.76
CA TYR A 180 -11.31 13.31 10.74
C TYR A 180 -12.57 12.45 10.52
N THR A 181 -13.72 13.04 10.27
CA THR A 181 -14.96 12.30 10.09
C THR A 181 -15.45 12.40 8.64
N LEU A 182 -15.28 11.31 7.90
CA LEU A 182 -15.81 11.11 6.55
C LEU A 182 -17.22 10.54 6.65
N GLN A 183 -18.18 11.10 5.90
CA GLN A 183 -19.51 10.55 5.75
C GLN A 183 -19.84 10.30 4.28
N LEU A 184 -20.37 9.10 4.00
CA LEU A 184 -20.91 8.74 2.70
C LEU A 184 -22.40 8.49 2.82
N THR A 185 -23.17 9.02 1.86
CA THR A 185 -24.63 8.88 1.82
C THR A 185 -25.06 8.39 0.43
N PHE A 186 -25.93 7.39 0.41
CA PHE A 186 -26.38 6.68 -0.77
C PHE A 186 -27.87 6.86 -1.00
N GLU A 187 -28.29 6.84 -2.26
CA GLU A 187 -29.71 6.86 -2.64
C GLU A 187 -30.44 5.58 -2.23
N GLU A 188 -29.70 4.46 -2.15
CA GLU A 188 -30.19 3.12 -1.83
C GLU A 188 -29.32 2.46 -0.77
N ALA A 189 -29.82 1.36 -0.16
CA ALA A 189 -29.05 0.56 0.80
C ALA A 189 -27.78 -0.03 0.15
N ARG A 190 -26.62 0.11 0.82
CA ARG A 190 -25.34 -0.45 0.38
C ARG A 190 -24.67 -1.29 1.48
N PRO A 191 -25.23 -2.46 1.81
CA PRO A 191 -24.71 -3.26 2.95
C PRO A 191 -23.29 -3.78 2.74
N ARG A 192 -22.80 -3.86 1.50
CA ARG A 192 -21.46 -4.34 1.15
C ARG A 192 -20.45 -3.23 0.87
N PHE A 193 -20.79 -1.98 1.14
CA PHE A 193 -19.91 -0.85 0.83
C PHE A 193 -18.58 -0.89 1.61
N LEU A 194 -18.54 -1.57 2.75
CA LEU A 194 -17.30 -1.79 3.50
C LEU A 194 -16.21 -2.50 2.68
N GLU A 195 -16.62 -3.44 1.82
CA GLU A 195 -15.68 -4.18 0.96
C GLU A 195 -14.97 -3.23 -0.02
N LEU A 196 -15.72 -2.28 -0.58
CA LEU A 196 -15.17 -1.25 -1.46
C LEU A 196 -14.19 -0.33 -0.72
N MET A 197 -14.53 0.11 0.49
CA MET A 197 -13.65 0.93 1.33
C MET A 197 -12.41 0.18 1.83
N ALA A 198 -12.29 -1.12 1.61
CA ALA A 198 -11.10 -1.92 1.90
C ALA A 198 -10.16 -2.06 0.68
N GLY A 199 -10.52 -1.50 -0.47
CA GLY A 199 -9.76 -1.54 -1.71
C GLY A 199 -8.76 -0.38 -1.82
N SER A 200 -7.57 -0.51 -1.21
CA SER A 200 -6.53 0.51 -1.29
C SER A 200 -5.98 0.73 -2.70
N ASP A 201 -6.21 -0.20 -3.61
CA ASP A 201 -5.82 -0.13 -5.01
C ASP A 201 -6.56 0.97 -5.79
N LEU A 202 -7.79 1.27 -5.42
CA LEU A 202 -8.63 2.31 -6.03
C LEU A 202 -9.01 3.42 -5.05
N TYR A 203 -9.38 3.05 -3.82
CA TYR A 203 -9.99 3.98 -2.85
C TYR A 203 -9.00 4.49 -1.80
N GLY A 204 -7.70 4.37 -2.07
CA GLY A 204 -6.67 5.02 -1.27
C GLY A 204 -6.73 6.55 -1.41
N ALA A 205 -6.42 7.25 -0.32
CA ALA A 205 -6.45 8.71 -0.31
C ALA A 205 -5.31 9.30 -1.15
N VAL A 206 -5.62 10.35 -1.91
CA VAL A 206 -4.64 11.19 -2.61
C VAL A 206 -4.72 12.62 -2.09
N ALA A 207 -3.57 13.29 -1.96
CA ALA A 207 -3.51 14.69 -1.56
C ALA A 207 -3.81 15.61 -2.76
N ARG A 208 -4.75 16.56 -2.59
CA ARG A 208 -5.13 17.51 -3.63
C ARG A 208 -3.94 18.35 -4.10
N GLU A 209 -3.10 18.78 -3.17
CA GLU A 209 -1.92 19.60 -3.44
C GLU A 209 -0.95 18.92 -4.41
N VAL A 210 -0.77 17.60 -4.29
CA VAL A 210 0.09 16.81 -5.16
C VAL A 210 -0.49 16.77 -6.57
N ILE A 211 -1.78 16.47 -6.69
CA ILE A 211 -2.46 16.40 -7.99
C ILE A 211 -2.44 17.76 -8.70
N GLU A 212 -2.72 18.85 -7.98
CA GLU A 212 -2.69 20.20 -8.55
C GLU A 212 -1.26 20.67 -8.90
N PHE A 213 -0.27 20.28 -8.11
CA PHE A 213 1.12 20.66 -8.34
C PHE A 213 1.72 20.01 -9.59
N TYR A 214 1.47 18.71 -9.79
CA TYR A 214 2.02 17.96 -10.91
C TYR A 214 1.10 17.92 -12.15
N GLY A 215 -0.18 18.20 -11.99
CA GLY A 215 -1.16 18.22 -13.09
C GLY A 215 -1.15 16.90 -13.89
N ASP A 216 -0.90 17.00 -15.20
CA ASP A 216 -0.89 15.82 -16.09
C ASP A 216 0.26 14.83 -15.78
N GLN A 217 1.24 15.23 -14.99
CA GLN A 217 2.35 14.38 -14.58
C GLN A 217 2.14 13.72 -13.21
N ALA A 218 0.98 13.89 -12.58
CA ALA A 218 0.69 13.32 -11.26
C ALA A 218 0.86 11.80 -11.20
N ASP A 219 0.65 11.10 -12.32
CA ASP A 219 0.93 9.67 -12.48
C ASP A 219 2.37 9.27 -12.14
N ALA A 220 3.32 10.13 -12.48
CA ALA A 220 4.75 9.90 -12.24
C ALA A 220 5.20 10.31 -10.82
N HIS A 221 4.31 10.93 -10.07
CA HIS A 221 4.53 11.44 -8.72
C HIS A 221 3.46 10.95 -7.75
N PRO A 222 3.27 9.62 -7.58
CA PRO A 222 2.30 9.08 -6.66
C PRO A 222 2.77 9.31 -5.22
N VAL A 223 2.02 10.08 -4.46
CA VAL A 223 2.30 10.40 -3.05
C VAL A 223 1.13 9.93 -2.21
N GLY A 224 1.38 9.00 -1.31
CA GLY A 224 0.36 8.40 -0.45
C GLY A 224 0.84 8.24 0.99
N THR A 225 0.02 7.60 1.80
CA THR A 225 0.30 7.32 3.22
C THR A 225 0.87 5.92 3.43
N GLY A 226 1.05 5.16 2.36
CA GLY A 226 1.42 3.75 2.38
C GLY A 226 2.87 3.47 2.76
N PRO A 227 3.20 2.17 2.93
CA PRO A 227 4.51 1.73 3.39
C PRO A 227 5.64 1.92 2.38
N PHE A 228 5.31 2.17 1.13
CA PHE A 228 6.28 2.41 0.06
C PHE A 228 6.00 3.71 -0.68
N ARG A 229 7.04 4.24 -1.33
CA ARG A 229 6.98 5.34 -2.28
C ARG A 229 7.63 4.95 -3.60
N LEU A 230 7.25 5.59 -4.68
CA LEU A 230 7.86 5.38 -5.99
C LEU A 230 9.28 5.96 -5.98
N ALA A 231 10.29 5.10 -6.21
CA ALA A 231 11.69 5.51 -6.31
C ALA A 231 12.11 5.70 -7.77
N GLN A 232 11.59 4.88 -8.67
CA GLN A 232 11.90 4.95 -10.08
C GLN A 232 10.75 4.38 -10.91
N TRP A 233 10.45 5.04 -12.02
CA TRP A 233 9.52 4.54 -13.01
C TRP A 233 10.04 4.80 -14.42
N ARG A 234 10.31 3.73 -15.12
CA ARG A 234 10.56 3.73 -16.56
C ARG A 234 9.43 2.98 -17.22
N ARG A 235 8.48 3.71 -17.80
CA ARG A 235 7.26 3.13 -18.39
C ARG A 235 7.56 1.90 -19.22
N SER A 236 6.76 0.86 -19.08
CA SER A 236 6.86 -0.41 -19.82
C SER A 236 8.22 -1.10 -19.71
N SER A 237 9.02 -0.80 -18.67
CA SER A 237 10.35 -1.39 -18.52
C SER A 237 10.69 -1.74 -17.07
N PHE A 238 10.55 -0.78 -16.15
CA PHE A 238 11.04 -0.99 -14.79
C PHE A 238 10.35 -0.06 -13.79
N ILE A 239 9.99 -0.64 -12.63
CA ILE A 239 9.43 0.10 -11.50
C ILE A 239 10.23 -0.26 -10.26
N ALA A 240 10.60 0.74 -9.46
CA ALA A 240 11.15 0.52 -8.13
C ALA A 240 10.35 1.26 -7.08
N LEU A 241 9.94 0.53 -6.07
CA LEU A 241 9.37 1.08 -4.84
C LEU A 241 10.41 0.97 -3.73
N GLU A 242 10.51 2.00 -2.89
CA GLU A 242 11.35 1.96 -1.69
C GLU A 242 10.50 2.22 -0.45
N ARG A 243 10.98 1.77 0.70
CA ARG A 243 10.33 2.01 1.98
C ARG A 243 10.07 3.51 2.16
N ASN A 244 8.84 3.86 2.50
CA ASN A 244 8.48 5.21 2.89
C ASN A 244 9.07 5.49 4.29
N PRO A 245 10.02 6.43 4.44
CA PRO A 245 10.63 6.73 5.75
C PRO A 245 9.63 7.35 6.73
N ASP A 246 8.59 8.01 6.23
CA ASP A 246 7.54 8.66 7.03
C ASP A 246 6.38 7.72 7.37
N PHE A 247 6.44 6.46 6.92
CA PHE A 247 5.40 5.48 7.22
C PHE A 247 5.31 5.23 8.72
N ARG A 248 4.10 5.36 9.24
CA ARG A 248 3.81 5.14 10.66
C ARG A 248 4.22 3.74 11.13
N GLU A 249 4.42 3.60 12.40
CA GLU A 249 4.66 2.29 12.99
C GLU A 249 3.42 1.40 12.89
N ARG A 250 3.59 0.27 12.21
CA ARG A 250 2.55 -0.75 12.03
C ARG A 250 3.19 -2.13 12.14
N PHE A 251 2.47 -3.06 12.76
CA PHE A 251 2.95 -4.41 12.98
C PHE A 251 2.07 -5.43 12.26
N TYR A 252 2.65 -6.57 11.95
CA TYR A 252 1.93 -7.70 11.37
C TYR A 252 1.00 -8.31 12.42
N ASP A 253 -0.29 -8.39 12.09
CA ASP A 253 -1.37 -8.75 13.02
C ASP A 253 -2.46 -9.64 12.38
N ALA A 254 -2.12 -10.41 11.34
CA ALA A 254 -3.08 -11.29 10.67
C ALA A 254 -3.70 -12.32 11.62
N GLU A 255 -4.97 -12.63 11.40
CA GLU A 255 -5.80 -13.50 12.27
C GLU A 255 -6.40 -14.65 11.46
N PRO A 256 -5.64 -15.72 11.18
CA PRO A 256 -6.15 -16.91 10.50
C PRO A 256 -7.19 -17.65 11.35
N ALA A 257 -8.00 -18.49 10.71
CA ALA A 257 -8.93 -19.36 11.41
C ALA A 257 -8.21 -20.33 12.38
N PRO A 258 -8.82 -20.72 13.50
CA PRO A 258 -8.16 -21.61 14.47
C PRO A 258 -7.74 -22.97 13.92
N ASP A 259 -8.44 -23.48 12.91
CA ASP A 259 -8.19 -24.74 12.22
C ASP A 259 -7.29 -24.62 10.97
N ASP A 260 -6.90 -23.40 10.58
CA ASP A 260 -5.94 -23.15 9.51
C ASP A 260 -4.49 -23.30 10.04
N VAL A 261 -3.97 -24.54 9.98
CA VAL A 261 -2.63 -24.88 10.50
C VAL A 261 -1.52 -24.06 9.83
N GLU A 262 -1.59 -23.88 8.52
CA GLU A 262 -0.59 -23.11 7.76
C GLU A 262 -0.68 -21.61 8.07
N GLY A 263 -1.88 -21.06 8.09
CA GLY A 263 -2.12 -19.67 8.46
C GLY A 263 -1.67 -19.37 9.89
N GLN A 264 -1.93 -20.27 10.84
CA GLN A 264 -1.47 -20.15 12.23
C GLN A 264 0.07 -20.15 12.32
N ALA A 265 0.74 -21.01 11.58
CA ALA A 265 2.20 -21.05 11.52
C ALA A 265 2.78 -19.75 10.94
N LEU A 266 2.19 -19.22 9.84
CA LEU A 266 2.58 -17.95 9.25
C LEU A 266 2.34 -16.78 10.21
N ALA A 267 1.16 -16.72 10.83
CA ALA A 267 0.84 -15.68 11.81
C ALA A 267 1.82 -15.70 12.99
N ALA A 268 2.14 -16.87 13.54
CA ALA A 268 3.11 -17.02 14.62
C ALA A 268 4.52 -16.56 14.22
N ARG A 269 4.94 -16.87 12.99
CA ARG A 269 6.27 -16.50 12.46
C ARG A 269 6.44 -14.98 12.30
N PHE A 270 5.38 -14.26 11.95
CA PHE A 270 5.46 -12.84 11.59
C PHE A 270 4.82 -11.89 12.60
N ARG A 271 4.01 -12.38 13.52
CA ARG A 271 3.30 -11.57 14.52
C ARG A 271 4.23 -10.61 15.25
N GLY A 272 3.83 -9.35 15.32
CA GLY A 272 4.58 -8.29 15.98
C GLY A 272 5.82 -7.82 15.22
N ARG A 273 6.08 -8.32 14.00
CA ARG A 273 7.13 -7.74 13.17
C ARG A 273 6.65 -6.42 12.57
N ARG A 274 7.53 -5.43 12.59
CA ARG A 274 7.26 -4.12 12.00
C ARG A 274 7.13 -4.23 10.48
N LEU A 275 6.12 -3.57 9.94
CA LEU A 275 5.87 -3.45 8.50
C LEU A 275 6.45 -2.12 7.95
N PRO A 276 6.85 -2.09 6.68
CA PRO A 276 7.05 -3.21 5.78
C PRO A 276 8.29 -4.04 6.16
N MET A 277 8.31 -5.35 5.86
CA MET A 277 9.45 -6.24 6.14
C MET A 277 10.49 -6.24 5.03
N ILE A 278 10.21 -5.56 3.93
CA ILE A 278 11.04 -5.40 2.74
C ILE A 278 11.43 -3.93 2.64
N ASP A 279 12.64 -3.65 2.17
CA ASP A 279 13.14 -2.27 2.06
C ASP A 279 12.93 -1.70 0.66
N ARG A 280 12.93 -2.58 -0.37
CA ARG A 280 12.82 -2.19 -1.77
C ARG A 280 12.11 -3.28 -2.57
N VAL A 281 11.30 -2.88 -3.54
CA VAL A 281 10.68 -3.77 -4.52
C VAL A 281 11.12 -3.31 -5.90
N GLU A 282 11.62 -4.25 -6.71
CA GLU A 282 12.04 -4.00 -8.09
C GLU A 282 11.21 -4.87 -9.03
N ILE A 283 10.55 -4.25 -9.97
CA ILE A 283 9.64 -4.88 -10.90
C ILE A 283 10.14 -4.62 -12.30
N SER A 284 10.50 -5.68 -13.01
CA SER A 284 10.83 -5.62 -14.43
C SER A 284 9.59 -5.98 -15.26
N ILE A 285 9.34 -5.26 -16.35
CA ILE A 285 8.30 -5.63 -17.30
C ILE A 285 8.93 -6.60 -18.31
N ILE A 286 8.52 -7.86 -18.26
CA ILE A 286 9.02 -8.93 -19.14
C ILE A 286 7.79 -9.67 -19.72
N GLU A 287 7.35 -9.24 -20.89
CA GLU A 287 6.10 -9.72 -21.50
C GLU A 287 6.21 -11.17 -21.96
N GLU A 288 7.37 -11.58 -22.48
CA GLU A 288 7.61 -12.91 -22.99
C GLU A 288 7.81 -13.95 -21.88
N GLU A 289 7.14 -15.09 -21.97
CA GLU A 289 7.19 -16.14 -20.93
C GLU A 289 8.58 -16.72 -20.73
N GLN A 290 9.32 -16.99 -21.82
CA GLN A 290 10.62 -17.63 -21.70
C GLN A 290 11.68 -16.74 -21.02
N PRO A 291 11.87 -15.46 -21.38
CA PRO A 291 12.76 -14.56 -20.64
C PRO A 291 12.35 -14.40 -19.18
N ARG A 292 11.05 -14.34 -18.89
CA ARG A 292 10.55 -14.21 -17.51
C ARG A 292 10.85 -15.47 -16.68
N TRP A 293 10.67 -16.65 -17.27
CA TRP A 293 11.06 -17.92 -16.65
C TRP A 293 12.57 -18.00 -16.40
N LEU A 294 13.39 -17.59 -17.37
CA LEU A 294 14.85 -17.59 -17.21
C LEU A 294 15.31 -16.60 -16.15
N ALA A 295 14.71 -15.41 -16.05
CA ALA A 295 15.02 -14.43 -14.99
C ALA A 295 14.78 -15.04 -13.60
N PHE A 296 13.72 -15.82 -13.41
CA PHE A 296 13.49 -16.52 -12.14
C PHE A 296 14.53 -17.64 -11.90
N VAL A 297 14.77 -18.49 -12.87
CA VAL A 297 15.72 -19.62 -12.71
C VAL A 297 17.16 -19.14 -12.48
N ASN A 298 17.55 -17.99 -13.05
CA ASN A 298 18.85 -17.38 -12.88
C ASN A 298 18.97 -16.57 -11.57
N GLY A 299 17.91 -16.45 -10.76
CA GLY A 299 17.89 -15.67 -9.53
C GLY A 299 17.87 -14.14 -9.75
N GLU A 300 17.47 -13.69 -10.95
CA GLU A 300 17.23 -12.27 -11.26
C GLU A 300 15.86 -11.81 -10.75
N ALA A 301 14.92 -12.74 -10.59
CA ALA A 301 13.63 -12.55 -9.93
C ALA A 301 13.50 -13.52 -8.75
N ASP A 302 12.94 -13.04 -7.63
CA ASP A 302 12.74 -13.81 -6.40
C ASP A 302 11.39 -14.56 -6.40
N LEU A 303 10.49 -14.20 -7.33
CA LEU A 303 9.13 -14.73 -7.44
C LEU A 303 8.73 -14.92 -8.90
N ALA A 304 8.20 -16.10 -9.23
CA ALA A 304 7.48 -16.36 -10.47
C ALA A 304 5.99 -16.47 -10.13
N PHE A 305 5.21 -15.43 -10.41
CA PHE A 305 3.79 -15.37 -10.07
C PHE A 305 2.95 -16.29 -10.98
N TYR A 306 3.28 -16.30 -12.26
CA TYR A 306 2.73 -17.24 -13.24
C TYR A 306 3.87 -18.00 -13.91
N VAL A 307 3.75 -19.32 -13.93
CA VAL A 307 4.65 -20.20 -14.70
C VAL A 307 3.93 -20.59 -15.99
N GLY A 308 4.48 -20.18 -17.12
CA GLY A 308 3.91 -20.54 -18.43
C GLY A 308 3.74 -22.04 -18.59
N PHE A 309 2.69 -22.45 -19.29
CA PHE A 309 2.30 -23.85 -19.42
C PHE A 309 3.45 -24.78 -19.87
N GLN A 310 4.29 -24.27 -20.77
CA GLN A 310 5.45 -24.99 -21.28
C GLN A 310 6.53 -25.26 -20.23
N PHE A 311 6.57 -24.48 -19.14
CA PHE A 311 7.55 -24.61 -18.07
C PHE A 311 7.03 -25.37 -16.85
N VAL A 312 5.72 -25.60 -16.74
CA VAL A 312 5.11 -26.28 -15.57
C VAL A 312 5.74 -27.64 -15.33
N THR A 313 5.94 -28.44 -16.40
CA THR A 313 6.54 -29.77 -16.30
C THR A 313 8.02 -29.70 -15.88
N LEU A 314 8.73 -28.64 -16.26
CA LEU A 314 10.10 -28.40 -15.84
C LEU A 314 10.19 -27.91 -14.39
N ALA A 315 9.24 -27.06 -13.98
CA ALA A 315 9.15 -26.54 -12.64
C ALA A 315 8.70 -27.59 -11.61
N MET A 316 7.73 -28.42 -12.01
CA MET A 316 7.09 -29.40 -11.14
C MET A 316 6.94 -30.78 -11.81
N PRO A 317 8.04 -31.48 -12.10
CA PRO A 317 7.97 -32.84 -12.63
C PRO A 317 7.25 -33.75 -11.63
N ASN A 318 6.22 -34.48 -12.11
CA ASN A 318 5.38 -35.37 -11.29
C ASN A 318 4.69 -34.64 -10.11
N GLY A 319 4.37 -33.35 -10.24
CA GLY A 319 3.68 -32.57 -9.23
C GLY A 319 4.56 -32.15 -8.02
N LYS A 320 5.88 -32.31 -8.12
CA LYS A 320 6.84 -31.90 -7.10
C LYS A 320 7.80 -30.86 -7.65
N VAL A 321 8.17 -29.87 -6.82
CA VAL A 321 9.15 -28.86 -7.20
C VAL A 321 10.44 -29.54 -7.67
N ALA A 322 10.96 -29.14 -8.82
CA ALA A 322 12.20 -29.67 -9.37
C ALA A 322 13.39 -29.45 -8.40
N PRO A 323 14.30 -30.41 -8.23
CA PRO A 323 15.38 -30.32 -7.23
C PRO A 323 16.31 -29.12 -7.38
N ASN A 324 16.49 -28.60 -8.58
CA ASN A 324 17.26 -27.39 -8.87
C ASN A 324 16.51 -26.12 -8.40
N LEU A 325 15.19 -26.08 -8.50
CA LEU A 325 14.37 -24.97 -8.02
C LEU A 325 14.16 -25.01 -6.51
N ALA A 326 14.14 -26.19 -5.90
CA ALA A 326 14.02 -26.34 -4.45
C ALA A 326 15.25 -25.78 -3.68
N LYS A 327 16.31 -25.39 -4.39
CA LYS A 327 17.53 -24.79 -3.82
C LYS A 327 17.58 -23.27 -3.95
N LEU A 328 16.66 -22.68 -4.74
CA LEU A 328 16.47 -21.23 -4.86
C LEU A 328 15.64 -20.71 -3.68
#